data_fdce84b7b5114c18f2f7d98f42abe31a
#
_entry.id   fdce84b7b5114c18f2f7d98f42abe31a
#
_cell.length_a   1.000
_cell.length_b   1.000
_cell.length_c   1.000
_cell.angle_alpha   90.00
_cell.angle_beta   90.00
_cell.angle_gamma   90.00
#
_symmetry.space_group_name_H-M   'P 1'
#
loop_
_entity.id
_entity.type
_entity.pdbx_description
1 polymer ?
#
loop_
_entity_poly.entity_id
_entity_poly.type
_entity_poly.pdbx_seq_one_letter_code
_entity_poly.pdbx_strand_id
1 'polypeptide(L)'
;MAVSNWDQRYREGSDRWELGKPAPPLETFLCTDSRAPQPPGRVLVPGCGRGHEAALLAELGYEAIGLDFSSEAIHRAQAFHGSALADLRWLQADLFDGKALAAACISAGSLQGVLEHTCFCAIDPTQRGAYLESVQQLLAPGGWLLGLFWCHQRPDGPPWGSDPALLAQQLGEAGFHQEIWEPAQGSAPERDNEWLGLWRR
;
A
#
# COMPACT_ATOMS: atom_id res chain seq x y z
N MET A 1 22.08 -8.12 -4.94
CA MET A 1 21.99 -6.80 -4.27
C MET A 1 21.59 -7.03 -2.82
N ALA A 2 22.12 -6.25 -1.87
CA ALA A 2 21.77 -6.42 -0.46
C ALA A 2 20.29 -6.06 -0.26
N VAL A 3 19.52 -6.98 0.31
CA VAL A 3 18.15 -6.70 0.75
C VAL A 3 18.22 -5.54 1.74
N SER A 4 17.46 -4.48 1.51
CA SER A 4 17.40 -3.35 2.43
C SER A 4 16.96 -3.85 3.80
N ASN A 5 17.78 -3.59 4.82
CA ASN A 5 17.43 -3.96 6.19
C ASN A 5 16.44 -2.91 6.74
N TRP A 6 15.15 -3.13 6.48
CA TRP A 6 14.07 -2.22 6.90
C TRP A 6 13.99 -2.11 8.42
N ASP A 7 14.15 -3.20 9.19
CA ASP A 7 14.19 -3.16 10.65
C ASP A 7 15.28 -2.22 11.17
N GLN A 8 16.46 -2.23 10.52
CA GLN A 8 17.54 -1.33 10.90
C GLN A 8 17.17 0.13 10.63
N ARG A 9 16.55 0.42 9.47
CA ARG A 9 16.11 1.79 9.12
C ARG A 9 15.11 2.33 10.14
N TYR A 10 14.14 1.52 10.55
CA TYR A 10 13.20 1.90 11.61
C TYR A 10 13.92 2.15 12.94
N ARG A 11 14.82 1.25 13.38
CA ARG A 11 15.57 1.43 14.64
C ARG A 11 16.44 2.67 14.66
N GLU A 12 17.07 2.99 13.55
CA GLU A 12 17.95 4.16 13.41
C GLU A 12 17.19 5.48 13.17
N GLY A 13 15.85 5.44 12.97
CA GLY A 13 15.07 6.62 12.62
C GLY A 13 15.43 7.19 11.24
N SER A 14 15.94 6.34 10.34
CA SER A 14 16.26 6.69 8.95
C SER A 14 15.13 6.42 7.97
N ASP A 15 13.91 6.30 8.48
CA ASP A 15 12.65 6.04 7.78
C ASP A 15 12.05 7.34 7.19
N ARG A 16 12.78 7.96 6.27
CA ARG A 16 12.44 9.26 5.64
C ARG A 16 11.13 9.27 4.83
N TRP A 17 10.54 8.09 4.59
CA TRP A 17 9.22 7.96 3.96
C TRP A 17 8.07 8.22 4.92
N GLU A 18 8.34 8.28 6.21
CA GLU A 18 7.37 8.51 7.28
C GLU A 18 6.86 9.96 7.28
N LEU A 19 5.55 10.12 7.20
CA LEU A 19 4.88 11.43 7.19
C LEU A 19 4.25 11.80 8.54
N GLY A 20 4.18 10.87 9.50
CA GLY A 20 3.51 11.05 10.79
C GLY A 20 1.98 11.07 10.72
N LYS A 21 1.42 10.83 9.54
CA LYS A 21 -0.02 10.84 9.23
C LYS A 21 -0.28 10.11 7.90
N PRO A 22 -1.54 9.80 7.55
CA PRO A 22 -1.87 9.31 6.22
C PRO A 22 -1.39 10.26 5.13
N ALA A 23 -1.05 9.71 3.96
CA ALA A 23 -0.68 10.54 2.82
C ALA A 23 -1.85 11.47 2.44
N PRO A 24 -1.64 12.81 2.38
CA PRO A 24 -2.74 13.75 2.18
C PRO A 24 -3.57 13.51 0.92
N PRO A 25 -3.00 13.09 -0.23
CA PRO A 25 -3.80 12.76 -1.40
C PRO A 25 -4.75 11.58 -1.17
N LEU A 26 -4.30 10.53 -0.46
CA LEU A 26 -5.13 9.36 -0.14
C LEU A 26 -6.23 9.71 0.87
N GLU A 27 -5.87 10.43 1.92
CA GLU A 27 -6.83 10.90 2.93
C GLU A 27 -7.91 11.77 2.29
N THR A 28 -7.52 12.75 1.48
CA THR A 28 -8.47 13.64 0.77
C THR A 28 -9.36 12.82 -0.15
N PHE A 29 -8.80 11.93 -0.95
CA PHE A 29 -9.58 11.11 -1.88
C PHE A 29 -10.57 10.22 -1.14
N LEU A 30 -10.14 9.47 -0.13
CA LEU A 30 -10.99 8.55 0.63
C LEU A 30 -12.10 9.27 1.41
N CYS A 31 -11.83 10.48 1.92
CA CYS A 31 -12.78 11.20 2.75
C CYS A 31 -13.74 12.11 1.96
N THR A 32 -13.38 12.57 0.74
CA THR A 32 -14.12 13.64 0.08
C THR A 32 -14.50 13.37 -1.38
N ASP A 33 -13.83 12.45 -2.07
CA ASP A 33 -14.11 12.18 -3.48
C ASP A 33 -15.24 11.15 -3.61
N SER A 34 -16.26 11.46 -4.37
CA SER A 34 -17.40 10.57 -4.62
C SER A 34 -17.04 9.31 -5.42
N ARG A 35 -15.86 9.28 -6.06
CA ARG A 35 -15.34 8.12 -6.79
C ARG A 35 -14.63 7.14 -5.87
N ALA A 36 -14.35 7.52 -4.61
CA ALA A 36 -13.66 6.65 -3.65
C ALA A 36 -14.49 5.39 -3.36
N PRO A 37 -13.83 4.21 -3.25
CA PRO A 37 -14.49 3.02 -2.77
C PRO A 37 -15.18 3.28 -1.44
N GLN A 38 -16.29 2.63 -1.19
CA GLN A 38 -17.06 2.83 0.04
C GLN A 38 -17.01 1.58 0.92
N PRO A 39 -16.94 1.73 2.27
CA PRO A 39 -17.07 0.62 3.19
C PRO A 39 -18.50 0.02 3.14
N PRO A 40 -18.72 -1.20 3.66
CA PRO A 40 -17.72 -2.04 4.30
C PRO A 40 -16.87 -2.82 3.30
N GLY A 41 -15.77 -3.37 3.77
CA GLY A 41 -14.92 -4.27 3.00
C GLY A 41 -13.62 -4.59 3.72
N ARG A 42 -13.02 -5.70 3.37
CA ARG A 42 -11.72 -6.10 3.89
C ARG A 42 -10.61 -5.54 3.01
N VAL A 43 -9.72 -4.73 3.57
CA VAL A 43 -8.68 -4.01 2.84
C VAL A 43 -7.30 -4.31 3.41
N LEU A 44 -6.37 -4.65 2.53
CA LEU A 44 -4.95 -4.86 2.88
C LEU A 44 -4.14 -3.62 2.54
N VAL A 45 -3.24 -3.24 3.45
CA VAL A 45 -2.21 -2.22 3.23
C VAL A 45 -0.85 -2.91 3.28
N PRO A 46 -0.27 -3.31 2.14
CA PRO A 46 1.04 -3.95 2.09
C PRO A 46 2.15 -2.94 2.36
N GLY A 47 3.22 -3.35 3.08
CA GLY A 47 4.30 -2.47 3.49
C GLY A 47 3.78 -1.30 4.34
N CYS A 48 2.86 -1.58 5.27
CA CYS A 48 2.10 -0.55 6.00
C CYS A 48 2.96 0.36 6.89
N GLY A 49 4.21 0.02 7.14
CA GLY A 49 5.11 0.81 7.97
C GLY A 49 4.51 1.08 9.36
N ARG A 50 4.34 2.36 9.70
CA ARG A 50 3.72 2.79 10.97
C ARG A 50 2.19 2.78 10.95
N GLY A 51 1.57 2.37 9.84
CA GLY A 51 0.16 1.99 9.78
C GLY A 51 -0.85 3.11 9.63
N HIS A 52 -0.44 4.30 9.24
CA HIS A 52 -1.34 5.46 9.16
C HIS A 52 -2.51 5.24 8.20
N GLU A 53 -2.25 4.69 7.01
CA GLU A 53 -3.29 4.39 6.02
C GLU A 53 -4.23 3.26 6.48
N ALA A 54 -3.69 2.24 7.17
CA ALA A 54 -4.50 1.17 7.71
C ALA A 54 -5.43 1.66 8.83
N ALA A 55 -4.94 2.57 9.69
CA ALA A 55 -5.76 3.20 10.71
C ALA A 55 -6.86 4.08 10.11
N LEU A 56 -6.53 4.90 9.10
CA LEU A 56 -7.51 5.71 8.36
C LEU A 56 -8.63 4.84 7.77
N LEU A 57 -8.28 3.71 7.13
CA LEU A 57 -9.28 2.80 6.57
C LEU A 57 -10.21 2.22 7.66
N ALA A 58 -9.67 1.84 8.82
CA ALA A 58 -10.47 1.35 9.94
C ALA A 58 -11.40 2.45 10.50
N GLU A 59 -10.93 3.68 10.60
CA GLU A 59 -11.75 4.84 11.00
C GLU A 59 -12.89 5.12 10.01
N LEU A 60 -12.67 4.84 8.73
CA LEU A 60 -13.68 4.95 7.68
C LEU A 60 -14.66 3.78 7.64
N GLY A 61 -14.47 2.72 8.45
CA GLY A 61 -15.37 1.58 8.57
C GLY A 61 -15.01 0.36 7.70
N TYR A 62 -13.76 0.24 7.28
CA TYR A 62 -13.24 -0.98 6.65
C TYR A 62 -12.65 -1.94 7.69
N GLU A 63 -12.69 -3.26 7.40
CA GLU A 63 -11.83 -4.23 8.07
C GLU A 63 -10.40 -4.07 7.50
N ALA A 64 -9.56 -3.30 8.17
CA ALA A 64 -8.23 -2.95 7.69
C ALA A 64 -7.15 -3.92 8.20
N ILE A 65 -6.24 -4.31 7.32
CA ILE A 65 -5.11 -5.17 7.64
C ILE A 65 -3.83 -4.44 7.23
N GLY A 66 -3.06 -3.98 8.20
CA GLY A 66 -1.69 -3.50 7.96
C GLY A 66 -0.73 -4.67 7.92
N LEU A 67 -0.11 -4.89 6.77
CA LEU A 67 0.87 -5.94 6.53
C LEU A 67 2.26 -5.32 6.36
N ASP A 68 3.23 -5.79 7.11
CA ASP A 68 4.65 -5.49 6.87
C ASP A 68 5.50 -6.71 7.23
N PHE A 69 6.58 -6.96 6.51
CA PHE A 69 7.49 -8.03 6.88
C PHE A 69 8.48 -7.60 7.99
N SER A 70 8.67 -6.29 8.17
CA SER A 70 9.48 -5.72 9.24
C SER A 70 8.77 -5.85 10.59
N SER A 71 9.39 -6.56 11.52
CA SER A 71 8.88 -6.67 12.89
C SER A 71 8.87 -5.33 13.61
N GLU A 72 9.85 -4.48 13.31
CA GLU A 72 9.96 -3.14 13.89
C GLU A 72 8.86 -2.21 13.38
N ALA A 73 8.47 -2.30 12.09
CA ALA A 73 7.34 -1.56 11.55
C ALA A 73 6.04 -1.93 12.28
N ILE A 74 5.73 -3.21 12.37
CA ILE A 74 4.53 -3.71 13.06
C ILE A 74 4.51 -3.30 14.53
N HIS A 75 5.64 -3.41 15.24
CA HIS A 75 5.74 -2.96 16.62
C HIS A 75 5.42 -1.46 16.76
N ARG A 76 5.94 -0.62 15.86
CA ARG A 76 5.67 0.82 15.85
C ARG A 76 4.22 1.13 15.50
N ALA A 77 3.63 0.44 14.53
CA ALA A 77 2.21 0.58 14.19
C ALA A 77 1.31 0.26 15.41
N GLN A 78 1.58 -0.84 16.10
CA GLN A 78 0.86 -1.22 17.31
C GLN A 78 1.05 -0.19 18.45
N ALA A 79 2.27 0.30 18.64
CA ALA A 79 2.56 1.30 19.68
C ALA A 79 1.89 2.64 19.38
N PHE A 80 1.79 3.04 18.11
CA PHE A 80 1.23 4.33 17.71
C PHE A 80 -0.31 4.33 17.73
N HIS A 81 -0.94 3.29 17.16
CA HIS A 81 -2.41 3.24 17.01
C HIS A 81 -3.12 2.46 18.12
N GLY A 82 -2.37 1.67 18.91
CA GLY A 82 -2.92 0.88 20.02
C GLY A 82 -3.91 -0.19 19.54
N SER A 83 -4.87 -0.51 20.42
CA SER A 83 -5.95 -1.46 20.15
C SER A 83 -7.33 -0.78 20.10
N ALA A 84 -7.36 0.53 19.87
CA ALA A 84 -8.61 1.31 19.95
C ALA A 84 -9.56 1.06 18.75
N LEU A 85 -9.04 0.63 17.60
CA LEU A 85 -9.82 0.35 16.41
C LEU A 85 -10.10 -1.16 16.31
N ALA A 86 -11.35 -1.55 16.53
CA ALA A 86 -11.76 -2.97 16.55
C ALA A 86 -11.54 -3.68 15.21
N ASP A 87 -11.68 -2.95 14.12
CA ASP A 87 -11.58 -3.47 12.74
C ASP A 87 -10.18 -3.28 12.13
N LEU A 88 -9.16 -3.05 12.97
CA LEU A 88 -7.76 -2.90 12.55
C LEU A 88 -6.92 -4.06 13.06
N ARG A 89 -6.25 -4.74 12.13
CA ARG A 89 -5.34 -5.85 12.42
C ARG A 89 -3.96 -5.60 11.86
N TRP A 90 -2.92 -5.92 12.64
CA TRP A 90 -1.53 -5.87 12.24
C TRP A 90 -1.02 -7.28 11.96
N LEU A 91 -0.36 -7.47 10.83
CA LEU A 91 0.19 -8.76 10.41
C LEU A 91 1.66 -8.61 10.02
N GLN A 92 2.55 -9.27 10.75
CA GLN A 92 3.93 -9.43 10.34
C GLN A 92 4.03 -10.62 9.38
N ALA A 93 4.14 -10.35 8.09
CA ALA A 93 4.35 -11.39 7.07
C ALA A 93 4.92 -10.76 5.78
N ASP A 94 5.54 -11.60 4.95
CA ASP A 94 5.91 -11.24 3.59
C ASP A 94 4.68 -11.38 2.68
N LEU A 95 4.40 -10.37 1.87
CA LEU A 95 3.32 -10.41 0.87
C LEU A 95 3.48 -11.58 -0.13
N PHE A 96 4.70 -12.01 -0.36
CA PHE A 96 5.01 -13.13 -1.26
C PHE A 96 4.91 -14.51 -0.57
N ASP A 97 4.76 -14.57 0.75
CA ASP A 97 4.52 -15.82 1.49
C ASP A 97 3.02 -16.16 1.55
N GLY A 98 2.51 -16.77 0.48
CA GLY A 98 1.11 -17.18 0.39
C GLY A 98 0.67 -18.16 1.51
N LYS A 99 1.60 -18.91 2.13
CA LYS A 99 1.27 -19.78 3.26
C LYS A 99 1.03 -18.98 4.54
N ALA A 100 1.89 -17.99 4.81
CA ALA A 100 1.71 -17.08 5.95
C ALA A 100 0.41 -16.27 5.80
N LEU A 101 0.11 -15.77 4.59
CA LEU A 101 -1.13 -15.06 4.30
C LEU A 101 -2.36 -15.95 4.51
N ALA A 102 -2.34 -17.19 3.99
CA ALA A 102 -3.44 -18.13 4.14
C ALA A 102 -3.68 -18.49 5.63
N ALA A 103 -2.62 -18.68 6.41
CA ALA A 103 -2.71 -18.91 7.86
C ALA A 103 -3.35 -17.71 8.59
N ALA A 104 -3.19 -16.51 8.05
CA ALA A 104 -3.83 -15.27 8.54
C ALA A 104 -5.22 -15.02 7.92
N CYS A 105 -5.83 -16.01 7.25
CA CYS A 105 -7.11 -15.91 6.56
C CYS A 105 -7.12 -14.88 5.41
N ILE A 106 -5.97 -14.67 4.76
CA ILE A 106 -5.85 -13.87 3.54
C ILE A 106 -5.53 -14.83 2.40
N SER A 107 -6.50 -15.09 1.54
CA SER A 107 -6.42 -16.04 0.43
C SER A 107 -6.89 -15.40 -0.87
N ALA A 108 -6.73 -16.11 -1.98
CA ALA A 108 -7.20 -15.64 -3.28
C ALA A 108 -8.68 -15.21 -3.23
N GLY A 109 -8.96 -14.01 -3.71
CA GLY A 109 -10.31 -13.45 -3.76
C GLY A 109 -10.90 -13.04 -2.41
N SER A 110 -10.10 -12.95 -1.34
CA SER A 110 -10.62 -12.66 0.01
C SER A 110 -10.67 -11.17 0.37
N LEU A 111 -10.13 -10.29 -0.47
CA LEU A 111 -10.04 -8.86 -0.22
C LEU A 111 -10.95 -8.07 -1.16
N GLN A 112 -11.66 -7.08 -0.62
CA GLN A 112 -12.36 -6.05 -1.40
C GLN A 112 -11.42 -4.98 -1.92
N GLY A 113 -10.34 -4.70 -1.19
CA GLY A 113 -9.41 -3.67 -1.59
C GLY A 113 -7.98 -3.91 -1.17
N VAL A 114 -7.07 -3.26 -1.87
CA VAL A 114 -5.68 -3.07 -1.49
C VAL A 114 -5.38 -1.58 -1.59
N LEU A 115 -4.80 -1.01 -0.53
CA LEU A 115 -4.32 0.35 -0.52
C LEU A 115 -2.80 0.35 -0.61
N GLU A 116 -2.26 0.88 -1.69
CA GLU A 116 -0.83 0.99 -1.95
C GLU A 116 -0.30 2.39 -1.62
N HIS A 117 0.67 2.46 -0.72
CA HIS A 117 1.46 3.67 -0.49
C HIS A 117 2.88 3.31 -0.09
N THR A 118 3.85 3.69 -0.90
CA THR A 118 5.30 3.52 -0.69
C THR A 118 5.83 2.08 -0.63
N CYS A 119 5.00 1.06 -0.76
CA CYS A 119 5.44 -0.33 -0.86
C CYS A 119 6.00 -0.64 -2.26
N PHE A 120 5.28 -0.30 -3.32
CA PHE A 120 5.68 -0.59 -4.70
C PHE A 120 7.03 0.04 -5.06
N CYS A 121 7.31 1.26 -4.61
CA CYS A 121 8.60 1.91 -4.85
C CYS A 121 9.72 1.34 -3.96
N ALA A 122 9.39 0.60 -2.91
CA ALA A 122 10.37 -0.08 -2.05
C ALA A 122 10.79 -1.45 -2.58
N ILE A 123 9.99 -2.04 -3.48
CA ILE A 123 10.23 -3.36 -4.08
C ILE A 123 11.22 -3.23 -5.24
N ASP A 124 12.18 -4.17 -5.31
CA ASP A 124 13.08 -4.28 -6.46
C ASP A 124 12.27 -4.34 -7.77
N PRO A 125 12.61 -3.53 -8.78
CA PRO A 125 11.87 -3.49 -10.04
C PRO A 125 11.67 -4.86 -10.71
N THR A 126 12.59 -5.80 -10.50
CA THR A 126 12.47 -7.18 -11.02
C THR A 126 11.36 -8.00 -10.35
N GLN A 127 10.90 -7.59 -9.17
CA GLN A 127 9.84 -8.26 -8.41
C GLN A 127 8.47 -7.57 -8.54
N ARG A 128 8.38 -6.43 -9.21
CA ARG A 128 7.14 -5.65 -9.34
C ARG A 128 6.02 -6.41 -10.06
N GLY A 129 6.36 -7.20 -11.08
CA GLY A 129 5.39 -8.08 -11.74
C GLY A 129 4.75 -9.06 -10.76
N ALA A 130 5.56 -9.76 -9.96
CA ALA A 130 5.08 -10.67 -8.93
C ALA A 130 4.24 -9.96 -7.85
N TYR A 131 4.58 -8.71 -7.51
CA TYR A 131 3.77 -7.89 -6.60
C TYR A 131 2.37 -7.64 -7.18
N LEU A 132 2.27 -7.17 -8.42
CA LEU A 132 0.99 -6.89 -9.08
C LEU A 132 0.14 -8.16 -9.22
N GLU A 133 0.76 -9.29 -9.58
CA GLU A 133 0.09 -10.59 -9.64
C GLU A 133 -0.44 -11.02 -8.26
N SER A 134 0.36 -10.87 -7.20
CA SER A 134 -0.05 -11.20 -5.83
C SER A 134 -1.24 -10.35 -5.39
N VAL A 135 -1.19 -9.05 -5.61
CA VAL A 135 -2.30 -8.14 -5.29
C VAL A 135 -3.56 -8.52 -6.07
N GLN A 136 -3.41 -8.76 -7.38
CA GLN A 136 -4.52 -9.14 -8.24
C GLN A 136 -5.19 -10.45 -7.78
N GLN A 137 -4.39 -11.46 -7.39
CA GLN A 137 -4.92 -12.74 -6.91
C GLN A 137 -5.67 -12.61 -5.58
N LEU A 138 -5.21 -11.76 -4.66
CA LEU A 138 -5.84 -11.56 -3.34
C LEU A 138 -7.17 -10.80 -3.42
N LEU A 139 -7.36 -9.93 -4.41
CA LEU A 139 -8.60 -9.18 -4.60
C LEU A 139 -9.76 -10.10 -5.03
N ALA A 140 -10.95 -9.85 -4.55
CA ALA A 140 -12.18 -10.43 -5.04
C ALA A 140 -12.49 -9.94 -6.47
N PRO A 141 -13.31 -10.66 -7.27
CA PRO A 141 -13.84 -10.11 -8.51
C PRO A 141 -14.53 -8.75 -8.27
N GLY A 142 -14.15 -7.72 -9.03
CA GLY A 142 -14.58 -6.34 -8.83
C GLY A 142 -13.93 -5.61 -7.65
N GLY A 143 -12.99 -6.25 -6.96
CA GLY A 143 -12.16 -5.63 -5.94
C GLY A 143 -11.28 -4.52 -6.52
N TRP A 144 -10.75 -3.67 -5.67
CA TRP A 144 -10.03 -2.46 -6.07
C TRP A 144 -8.60 -2.40 -5.53
N LEU A 145 -7.72 -1.79 -6.33
CA LEU A 145 -6.40 -1.31 -5.94
C LEU A 145 -6.44 0.22 -5.99
N LEU A 146 -6.35 0.86 -4.84
CA LEU A 146 -6.12 2.29 -4.72
C LEU A 146 -4.66 2.52 -4.38
N GLY A 147 -3.96 3.31 -5.17
CA GLY A 147 -2.54 3.55 -4.95
C GLY A 147 -2.14 5.00 -5.11
N LEU A 148 -1.15 5.40 -4.32
CA LEU A 148 -0.40 6.64 -4.50
C LEU A 148 1.03 6.27 -4.90
N PHE A 149 1.31 6.34 -6.20
CA PHE A 149 2.55 5.86 -6.79
C PHE A 149 3.54 7.01 -7.04
N TRP A 150 4.74 6.89 -6.49
CA TRP A 150 5.77 7.90 -6.68
C TRP A 150 6.52 7.69 -7.99
N CYS A 151 6.18 8.49 -9.00
CA CYS A 151 6.71 8.42 -10.37
C CYS A 151 7.89 9.37 -10.57
N HIS A 152 9.03 9.10 -9.92
CA HIS A 152 10.26 9.91 -10.04
C HIS A 152 11.29 9.26 -10.97
N GLN A 153 12.26 10.06 -11.43
CA GLN A 153 13.31 9.65 -12.36
C GLN A 153 14.70 9.49 -11.69
N ARG A 154 14.76 9.33 -10.37
CA ARG A 154 16.02 9.12 -9.66
C ARG A 154 16.62 7.77 -10.04
N PRO A 155 17.96 7.68 -10.25
CA PRO A 155 18.58 6.47 -10.80
C PRO A 155 18.66 5.30 -9.83
N ASP A 156 18.65 5.57 -8.53
CA ASP A 156 18.87 4.60 -7.46
C ASP A 156 17.61 4.38 -6.61
N GLY A 157 17.59 3.29 -5.87
CA GLY A 157 16.52 2.93 -4.94
C GLY A 157 16.99 1.98 -3.84
N PRO A 158 16.11 1.62 -2.88
CA PRO A 158 14.78 2.18 -2.71
C PRO A 158 14.79 3.60 -2.13
N PRO A 159 13.83 4.45 -2.49
CA PRO A 159 12.70 4.19 -3.38
C PRO A 159 13.10 4.14 -4.84
N TRP A 160 12.55 3.15 -5.57
CA TRP A 160 12.74 3.02 -7.02
C TRP A 160 11.67 3.81 -7.77
N GLY A 161 12.09 4.61 -8.72
CA GLY A 161 11.18 5.38 -9.57
C GLY A 161 10.31 4.53 -10.49
N SER A 162 9.28 5.15 -11.03
CA SER A 162 8.39 4.60 -12.04
C SER A 162 8.10 5.64 -13.11
N ASP A 163 7.92 5.21 -14.35
CA ASP A 163 7.27 6.02 -15.36
C ASP A 163 5.77 5.79 -15.29
N PRO A 164 4.94 6.85 -15.23
CA PRO A 164 3.51 6.68 -15.04
C PRO A 164 2.81 5.97 -16.21
N ALA A 165 3.25 6.17 -17.45
CA ALA A 165 2.65 5.50 -18.60
C ALA A 165 3.02 4.00 -18.61
N LEU A 166 4.28 3.68 -18.32
CA LEU A 166 4.74 2.30 -18.22
C LEU A 166 4.05 1.57 -17.05
N LEU A 167 3.88 2.23 -15.90
CA LEU A 167 3.21 1.63 -14.74
C LEU A 167 1.73 1.38 -15.05
N ALA A 168 1.04 2.29 -15.71
CA ALA A 168 -0.34 2.07 -16.15
C ALA A 168 -0.46 0.86 -17.11
N GLN A 169 0.50 0.72 -18.03
CA GLN A 169 0.57 -0.46 -18.91
C GLN A 169 0.78 -1.75 -18.10
N GLN A 170 1.73 -1.77 -17.16
CA GLN A 170 2.01 -2.95 -16.31
C GLN A 170 0.80 -3.36 -15.47
N LEU A 171 0.06 -2.39 -14.91
CA LEU A 171 -1.20 -2.65 -14.20
C LEU A 171 -2.25 -3.28 -15.14
N GLY A 172 -2.41 -2.77 -16.35
CA GLY A 172 -3.30 -3.35 -17.36
C GLY A 172 -2.91 -4.77 -17.75
N GLU A 173 -1.63 -5.02 -17.98
CA GLU A 173 -1.07 -6.36 -18.29
C GLU A 173 -1.25 -7.35 -17.13
N ALA A 174 -1.24 -6.87 -15.88
CA ALA A 174 -1.54 -7.67 -14.69
C ALA A 174 -3.05 -7.93 -14.50
N GLY A 175 -3.91 -7.46 -15.42
CA GLY A 175 -5.35 -7.72 -15.39
C GLY A 175 -6.18 -6.71 -14.61
N PHE A 176 -5.65 -5.52 -14.36
CA PHE A 176 -6.40 -4.43 -13.73
C PHE A 176 -7.04 -3.52 -14.80
N HIS A 177 -8.26 -3.06 -14.50
CA HIS A 177 -8.99 -2.08 -15.31
C HIS A 177 -8.88 -0.70 -14.67
N GLN A 178 -8.39 0.27 -15.41
CA GLN A 178 -8.21 1.64 -14.93
C GLN A 178 -9.55 2.35 -14.76
N GLU A 179 -9.80 2.90 -13.56
CA GLU A 179 -10.89 3.86 -13.30
C GLU A 179 -10.35 5.28 -13.15
N ILE A 180 -9.25 5.45 -12.42
CA ILE A 180 -8.57 6.73 -12.20
C ILE A 180 -7.07 6.52 -12.40
N TRP A 181 -6.42 7.44 -13.10
CA TRP A 181 -4.97 7.54 -13.18
C TRP A 181 -4.60 8.98 -13.49
N GLU A 182 -4.27 9.74 -12.47
CA GLU A 182 -4.07 11.19 -12.56
C GLU A 182 -2.96 11.66 -11.62
N PRO A 183 -2.25 12.77 -11.94
CA PRO A 183 -1.30 13.37 -11.00
C PRO A 183 -1.98 13.71 -9.68
N ALA A 184 -1.39 13.28 -8.58
CA ALA A 184 -1.92 13.52 -7.25
C ALA A 184 -1.84 15.01 -6.88
N GLN A 185 -2.85 15.49 -6.15
CA GLN A 185 -2.88 16.85 -5.62
C GLN A 185 -2.62 16.82 -4.12
N GLY A 186 -1.81 17.77 -3.62
CA GLY A 186 -1.55 17.89 -2.19
C GLY A 186 -0.50 16.93 -1.63
N SER A 187 0.32 16.33 -2.49
CA SER A 187 1.49 15.52 -2.07
C SER A 187 2.43 16.29 -1.14
N ALA A 188 3.13 15.58 -0.30
CA ALA A 188 4.19 16.16 0.53
C ALA A 188 5.26 16.82 -0.36
N PRO A 189 5.87 17.95 0.05
CA PRO A 189 6.82 18.68 -0.79
C PRO A 189 8.01 17.85 -1.29
N GLU A 190 8.41 16.82 -0.54
CA GLU A 190 9.51 15.92 -0.88
C GLU A 190 9.10 14.81 -1.86
N ARG A 191 7.79 14.70 -2.17
CA ARG A 191 7.19 13.67 -3.02
C ARG A 191 6.48 14.29 -4.21
N ASP A 192 7.21 15.05 -4.98
CA ASP A 192 6.79 15.50 -6.30
C ASP A 192 6.53 14.31 -7.25
N ASN A 193 5.64 14.49 -8.21
CA ASN A 193 5.28 13.46 -9.20
C ASN A 193 4.63 12.19 -8.64
N GLU A 194 3.84 12.29 -7.58
CA GLU A 194 2.95 11.20 -7.19
C GLU A 194 1.73 11.14 -8.11
N TRP A 195 1.29 9.91 -8.41
CA TRP A 195 0.10 9.60 -9.20
C TRP A 195 -0.91 8.84 -8.37
N LEU A 196 -2.13 9.34 -8.35
CA LEU A 196 -3.27 8.65 -7.74
C LEU A 196 -3.89 7.71 -8.76
N GLY A 197 -4.03 6.44 -8.38
CA GLY A 197 -4.63 5.42 -9.23
C GLY A 197 -5.70 4.63 -8.52
N LEU A 198 -6.86 4.49 -9.17
CA LEU A 198 -7.90 3.52 -8.78
C LEU A 198 -8.10 2.54 -9.93
N TRP A 199 -7.95 1.26 -9.61
CA TRP A 199 -7.98 0.16 -10.56
C TRP A 199 -8.90 -0.95 -10.07
N ARG A 200 -9.60 -1.64 -10.97
CA ARG A 200 -10.46 -2.81 -10.65
C ARG A 200 -9.85 -4.11 -11.17
N ARG A 201 -10.07 -5.16 -10.36
CA ARG A 201 -9.82 -6.54 -10.78
C ARG A 201 -10.94 -7.05 -11.69
#